data_ba9ae35a05bf9b772bb3e479c59ad415
#
_entry.id   ba9ae35a05bf9b772bb3e479c59ad415
#
_cell.length_a   1.000
_cell.length_b   1.000
_cell.length_c   1.000
_cell.angle_alpha   90.00
_cell.angle_beta   90.00
_cell.angle_gamma   90.00
#
_symmetry.space_group_name_H-M   'P 1'
#
loop_
_entity.id
_entity.type
_entity.pdbx_description
1 polymer ?
#
loop_
_entity_poly.entity_id
_entity_poly.type
_entity_poly.pdbx_seq_one_letter_code
_entity_poly.pdbx_strand_id
1 'polypeptide(L)'
;MSLIFALAAATLFGTGAFLLLDRDLVRVVLGVVLVSQSAVLTLIASGLPRGAAPIYPLTGRAVSDPLSQAMALTAIVIGLAVTALLLVLVLRVVHAFRSRELDELAEKEAERDARLERREAREHDDEEAAAR
;
A
#
# COMPACT_ATOMS: atom_id res chain seq x y z
N MET A 1 15.81 -2.81 -24.91
CA MET A 1 15.75 -2.21 -23.56
C MET A 1 14.29 -2.07 -23.07
N SER A 2 13.37 -1.52 -23.85
CA SER A 2 11.95 -1.37 -23.47
C SER A 2 11.23 -2.68 -23.14
N LEU A 3 11.51 -3.76 -23.83
CA LEU A 3 10.88 -5.07 -23.60
C LEU A 3 11.22 -5.63 -22.18
N ILE A 4 12.47 -5.46 -21.75
CA ILE A 4 12.92 -5.92 -20.43
C ILE A 4 12.21 -5.15 -19.32
N PHE A 5 12.09 -3.81 -19.45
CA PHE A 5 11.35 -3.01 -18.50
C PHE A 5 9.86 -3.35 -18.50
N ALA A 6 9.26 -3.56 -19.67
CA ALA A 6 7.86 -3.97 -19.78
C ALA A 6 7.61 -5.34 -19.12
N LEU A 7 8.50 -6.31 -19.34
CA LEU A 7 8.40 -7.63 -18.73
C LEU A 7 8.55 -7.54 -17.20
N ALA A 8 9.52 -6.77 -16.71
CA ALA A 8 9.73 -6.57 -15.29
C ALA A 8 8.53 -5.88 -14.63
N ALA A 9 7.98 -4.84 -15.26
CA ALA A 9 6.78 -4.16 -14.76
C ALA A 9 5.57 -5.10 -14.76
N ALA A 10 5.38 -5.88 -15.80
CA ALA A 10 4.28 -6.84 -15.90
C ALA A 10 4.37 -7.94 -14.84
N THR A 11 5.56 -8.48 -14.58
CA THR A 11 5.77 -9.50 -13.52
C THR A 11 5.54 -8.93 -12.13
N LEU A 12 6.04 -7.73 -11.84
CA LEU A 12 5.81 -7.04 -10.56
C LEU A 12 4.32 -6.75 -10.36
N PHE A 13 3.64 -6.24 -11.39
CA PHE A 13 2.22 -5.96 -11.32
C PHE A 13 1.40 -7.23 -11.12
N GLY A 14 1.65 -8.27 -11.92
CA GLY A 14 0.93 -9.54 -11.83
C GLY A 14 1.11 -10.23 -10.48
N THR A 15 2.35 -10.29 -9.98
CA THR A 15 2.64 -10.83 -8.64
C THR A 15 1.99 -9.99 -7.55
N GLY A 16 2.07 -8.67 -7.64
CA GLY A 16 1.45 -7.76 -6.68
C GLY A 16 -0.08 -7.90 -6.68
N ALA A 17 -0.71 -7.94 -7.85
CA ALA A 17 -2.15 -8.15 -7.97
C ALA A 17 -2.59 -9.52 -7.39
N PHE A 18 -1.80 -10.56 -7.60
CA PHE A 18 -2.06 -11.88 -7.02
C PHE A 18 -2.00 -11.85 -5.48
N LEU A 19 -1.02 -11.16 -4.90
CA LEU A 19 -0.90 -11.02 -3.45
C LEU A 19 -2.03 -10.17 -2.84
N LEU A 20 -2.59 -9.23 -3.58
CA LEU A 20 -3.74 -8.42 -3.12
C LEU A 20 -5.02 -9.23 -2.95
N LEU A 21 -5.14 -10.36 -3.65
CA LEU A 21 -6.29 -11.25 -3.53
C LEU A 21 -6.16 -12.22 -2.35
N ASP A 22 -5.04 -12.23 -1.67
CA ASP A 22 -4.80 -13.07 -0.49
C ASP A 22 -5.51 -12.51 0.74
N ARG A 23 -5.82 -13.37 1.70
CA ARG A 23 -6.49 -13.01 2.95
C ARG A 23 -5.52 -12.63 4.08
N ASP A 24 -4.22 -12.79 3.86
CA ASP A 24 -3.18 -12.41 4.82
C ASP A 24 -2.81 -10.93 4.65
N LEU A 25 -3.01 -10.13 5.71
CA LEU A 25 -2.71 -8.70 5.74
C LEU A 25 -1.28 -8.37 5.32
N VAL A 26 -0.30 -9.21 5.69
CA VAL A 26 1.11 -8.99 5.32
C VAL A 26 1.29 -9.16 3.81
N ARG A 27 0.64 -10.15 3.21
CA ARG A 27 0.68 -10.37 1.77
C ARG A 27 -0.01 -9.26 1.00
N VAL A 28 -1.13 -8.75 1.52
CA VAL A 28 -1.83 -7.60 0.94
C VAL A 28 -0.92 -6.36 0.94
N VAL A 29 -0.24 -6.04 2.05
CA VAL A 29 0.71 -4.93 2.09
C VAL A 29 1.85 -5.13 1.10
N LEU A 30 2.41 -6.34 1.02
CA LEU A 30 3.45 -6.65 0.04
C LEU A 30 2.94 -6.49 -1.40
N GLY A 31 1.70 -6.90 -1.66
CA GLY A 31 1.01 -6.69 -2.95
C GLY A 31 0.91 -5.22 -3.33
N VAL A 32 0.48 -4.36 -2.39
CA VAL A 32 0.42 -2.89 -2.59
C VAL A 32 1.79 -2.33 -2.96
N VAL A 33 2.84 -2.75 -2.26
CA VAL A 33 4.22 -2.32 -2.54
C VAL A 33 4.65 -2.73 -3.94
N LEU A 34 4.43 -3.99 -4.33
CA LEU A 34 4.82 -4.48 -5.66
C LEU A 34 4.09 -3.76 -6.80
N VAL A 35 2.78 -3.52 -6.64
CA VAL A 35 1.99 -2.76 -7.64
C VAL A 35 2.50 -1.31 -7.72
N SER A 36 2.80 -0.68 -6.59
CA SER A 36 3.38 0.68 -6.56
C SER A 36 4.72 0.74 -7.28
N GLN A 37 5.62 -0.23 -7.03
CA GLN A 37 6.93 -0.29 -7.70
C GLN A 37 6.81 -0.57 -9.19
N SER A 38 5.82 -1.36 -9.63
CA SER A 38 5.51 -1.57 -11.04
C SER A 38 5.13 -0.25 -11.73
N ALA A 39 4.30 0.57 -11.09
CA ALA A 39 3.91 1.89 -11.61
C ALA A 39 5.12 2.82 -11.75
N VAL A 40 6.00 2.88 -10.74
CA VAL A 40 7.23 3.66 -10.77
C VAL A 40 8.17 3.20 -11.90
N LEU A 41 8.32 1.88 -12.07
CA LEU A 41 9.14 1.31 -13.15
C LEU A 41 8.58 1.67 -14.53
N THR A 42 7.26 1.64 -14.69
CA THR A 42 6.58 2.06 -15.92
C THR A 42 6.79 3.54 -16.20
N LEU A 43 6.72 4.38 -15.17
CA LEU A 43 6.97 5.82 -15.29
C LEU A 43 8.41 6.10 -15.75
N ILE A 44 9.39 5.46 -15.14
CA ILE A 44 10.80 5.57 -15.54
C ILE A 44 11.00 5.09 -16.97
N ALA A 45 10.40 3.95 -17.32
CA ALA A 45 10.51 3.37 -18.66
C ALA A 45 9.90 4.27 -19.75
N SER A 46 8.82 4.98 -19.43
CA SER A 46 8.18 5.95 -20.34
C SER A 46 9.04 7.21 -20.57
N GLY A 47 9.82 7.63 -19.57
CA GLY A 47 10.69 8.77 -19.63
C GLY A 47 12.11 8.50 -20.16
N LEU A 48 12.39 7.28 -20.65
CA LEU A 48 13.67 6.89 -21.25
C LEU A 48 13.70 7.05 -22.81
N PRO A 49 13.56 8.25 -23.38
CA PRO A 49 14.02 8.47 -24.73
C PRO A 49 15.54 8.40 -24.72
N ARG A 50 16.13 7.86 -25.81
CA ARG A 50 17.58 7.78 -25.98
C ARG A 50 18.18 9.19 -26.07
N GLY A 51 18.43 9.83 -24.93
CA GLY A 51 18.95 11.18 -24.83
C GLY A 51 20.30 11.23 -24.11
N ALA A 52 21.06 12.28 -24.40
CA ALA A 52 22.25 12.61 -23.64
C ALA A 52 21.88 13.19 -22.26
N ALA A 53 22.78 13.08 -21.29
CA ALA A 53 22.60 13.75 -20.00
C ALA A 53 22.42 15.28 -20.22
N PRO A 54 21.57 15.97 -19.44
CA PRO A 54 21.32 17.40 -19.54
C PRO A 54 22.50 18.19 -18.97
N ILE A 55 23.64 18.15 -19.66
CA ILE A 55 24.86 18.87 -19.28
C ILE A 55 24.96 20.10 -20.20
N TYR A 56 25.07 21.29 -19.61
CA TYR A 56 25.28 22.51 -20.34
C TYR A 56 26.74 22.60 -20.87
N PRO A 57 26.97 23.08 -22.11
CA PRO A 57 26.01 23.57 -23.11
C PRO A 57 25.32 22.44 -23.88
N LEU A 58 24.03 22.65 -24.17
CA LEU A 58 23.22 21.70 -24.95
C LEU A 58 23.75 21.60 -26.38
N THR A 59 24.31 20.47 -26.75
CA THR A 59 24.91 20.23 -28.07
C THR A 59 23.89 19.75 -29.12
N GLY A 60 22.63 20.23 -29.07
CA GLY A 60 21.58 19.90 -30.05
C GLY A 60 21.12 18.44 -30.08
N ARG A 61 21.52 17.61 -29.12
CA ARG A 61 21.07 16.24 -28.96
C ARG A 61 19.77 16.18 -28.15
N ALA A 62 18.90 15.23 -28.46
CA ALA A 62 17.73 14.95 -27.64
C ALA A 62 18.18 14.62 -26.20
N VAL A 63 17.66 15.35 -25.22
CA VAL A 63 17.98 15.22 -23.80
C VAL A 63 16.94 14.29 -23.16
N SER A 64 17.36 13.42 -22.24
CA SER A 64 16.41 12.60 -21.46
C SER A 64 15.58 13.51 -20.56
N ASP A 65 14.29 13.17 -20.42
CA ASP A 65 13.33 13.98 -19.66
C ASP A 65 13.63 13.91 -18.15
N PRO A 66 14.09 15.00 -17.52
CA PRO A 66 14.38 15.03 -16.09
C PRO A 66 13.11 14.99 -15.23
N LEU A 67 11.94 15.34 -15.80
CA LEU A 67 10.67 15.38 -15.09
C LEU A 67 10.22 13.98 -14.65
N SER A 68 10.28 13.01 -15.55
CA SER A 68 9.93 11.61 -15.23
C SER A 68 10.80 11.04 -14.09
N GLN A 69 12.09 11.37 -14.08
CA GLN A 69 13.02 10.93 -13.04
C GLN A 69 12.72 11.59 -11.69
N ALA A 70 12.44 12.89 -11.68
CA ALA A 70 12.06 13.62 -10.47
C ALA A 70 10.74 13.11 -9.89
N MET A 71 9.74 12.86 -10.74
CA MET A 71 8.46 12.29 -10.31
C MET A 71 8.61 10.86 -9.76
N ALA A 72 9.43 10.04 -10.40
CA ALA A 72 9.72 8.69 -9.93
C ALA A 72 10.41 8.70 -8.57
N LEU A 73 11.39 9.59 -8.35
CA LEU A 73 12.07 9.73 -7.06
C LEU A 73 11.09 10.12 -5.95
N THR A 74 10.21 11.09 -6.22
CA THR A 74 9.15 11.49 -5.28
C THR A 74 8.22 10.33 -4.97
N ALA A 75 7.80 9.56 -5.97
CA ALA A 75 6.94 8.40 -5.79
C ALA A 75 7.61 7.31 -4.95
N ILE A 76 8.91 7.07 -5.10
CA ILE A 76 9.68 6.12 -4.29
C ILE A 76 9.68 6.55 -2.82
N VAL A 77 9.93 7.81 -2.53
CA VAL A 77 9.98 8.33 -1.15
C VAL A 77 8.61 8.25 -0.48
N ILE A 78 7.55 8.66 -1.19
CA ILE A 78 6.18 8.54 -0.69
C ILE A 78 5.81 7.06 -0.49
N GLY A 79 6.15 6.21 -1.44
CA GLY A 79 5.91 4.77 -1.36
C GLY A 79 6.58 4.13 -0.15
N LEU A 80 7.81 4.54 0.18
CA LEU A 80 8.52 4.09 1.39
C LEU A 80 7.78 4.53 2.67
N ALA A 81 7.37 5.78 2.74
CA ALA A 81 6.63 6.31 3.90
C ALA A 81 5.28 5.59 4.10
N VAL A 82 4.53 5.41 3.02
CA VAL A 82 3.25 4.67 3.04
C VAL A 82 3.46 3.21 3.44
N THR A 83 4.50 2.56 2.91
CA THR A 83 4.84 1.17 3.28
C THR A 83 5.15 1.05 4.76
N ALA A 84 5.96 1.95 5.31
CA ALA A 84 6.28 1.96 6.74
C ALA A 84 5.02 2.14 7.59
N LEU A 85 4.12 3.05 7.20
CA LEU A 85 2.84 3.26 7.87
C LEU A 85 1.97 2.01 7.84
N LEU A 86 1.81 1.39 6.67
CA LEU A 86 1.01 0.17 6.51
C LEU A 86 1.56 -0.99 7.35
N LEU A 87 2.89 -1.17 7.38
CA LEU A 87 3.51 -2.20 8.21
C LEU A 87 3.26 -1.97 9.70
N VAL A 88 3.35 -0.73 10.16
CA VAL A 88 3.04 -0.38 11.56
C VAL A 88 1.57 -0.66 11.88
N LEU A 89 0.66 -0.30 10.98
CA LEU A 89 -0.77 -0.59 11.15
C LEU A 89 -1.05 -2.09 11.21
N VAL A 90 -0.47 -2.87 10.29
CA VAL A 90 -0.62 -4.34 10.30
C VAL A 90 -0.07 -4.94 11.58
N LEU A 91 1.13 -4.53 12.01
CA LEU A 91 1.71 -4.99 13.27
C LEU A 91 0.80 -4.66 14.46
N ARG A 92 0.20 -3.49 14.47
CA ARG A 92 -0.72 -3.06 15.53
C ARG A 92 -1.99 -3.92 15.55
N VAL A 93 -2.57 -4.19 14.39
CA VAL A 93 -3.74 -5.05 14.23
C VAL A 93 -3.41 -6.49 14.67
N VAL A 94 -2.30 -7.05 14.18
CA VAL A 94 -1.86 -8.41 14.57
C VAL A 94 -1.61 -8.52 16.08
N HIS A 95 -1.05 -7.49 16.71
CA HIS A 95 -0.86 -7.47 18.16
C HIS A 95 -2.18 -7.37 18.94
N ALA A 96 -3.13 -6.55 18.44
CA ALA A 96 -4.41 -6.34 19.11
C ALA A 96 -5.33 -7.57 19.03
N PHE A 97 -5.38 -8.22 17.87
CA PHE A 97 -6.31 -9.31 17.60
C PHE A 97 -5.66 -10.70 17.61
N ARG A 98 -4.33 -10.78 17.67
CA ARG A 98 -3.53 -12.01 17.58
C ARG A 98 -3.81 -12.84 16.32
N SER A 99 -4.25 -12.20 15.24
CA SER A 99 -4.54 -12.84 13.97
C SER A 99 -3.99 -11.98 12.81
N ARG A 100 -3.66 -12.65 11.70
CA ARG A 100 -3.23 -12.05 10.44
C ARG A 100 -4.28 -12.20 9.34
N GLU A 101 -5.27 -13.04 9.57
CA GLU A 101 -6.29 -13.35 8.59
C GLU A 101 -7.48 -12.40 8.71
N LEU A 102 -7.90 -11.83 7.58
CA LEU A 102 -9.00 -10.86 7.50
C LEU A 102 -10.32 -11.45 8.00
N ASP A 103 -10.58 -12.73 7.73
CA ASP A 103 -11.82 -13.39 8.13
C ASP A 103 -11.91 -13.53 9.66
N GLU A 104 -10.79 -13.91 10.33
CA GLU A 104 -10.75 -13.99 11.80
C GLU A 104 -10.84 -12.60 12.46
N LEU A 105 -10.31 -11.57 11.79
CA LEU A 105 -10.41 -10.20 12.27
C LEU A 105 -11.85 -9.70 12.22
N ALA A 106 -12.56 -9.95 11.12
CA ALA A 106 -13.95 -9.57 10.97
C ALA A 106 -14.86 -10.26 12.03
N GLU A 107 -14.61 -11.53 12.32
CA GLU A 107 -15.35 -12.26 13.36
C GLU A 107 -15.09 -11.68 14.76
N LYS A 108 -13.83 -11.41 15.09
CA LYS A 108 -13.45 -10.81 16.38
C LYS A 108 -13.95 -9.38 16.56
N GLU A 109 -14.02 -8.59 15.50
CA GLU A 109 -14.63 -7.27 15.51
C GLU A 109 -16.13 -7.37 15.77
N ALA A 110 -16.84 -8.23 15.06
CA ALA A 110 -18.26 -8.46 15.26
C ALA A 110 -18.59 -8.92 16.69
N GLU A 111 -17.78 -9.83 17.26
CA GLU A 111 -17.94 -10.22 18.68
C GLU A 111 -17.69 -9.07 19.64
N ARG A 112 -16.71 -8.22 19.35
CA ARG A 112 -16.40 -7.06 20.20
C ARG A 112 -17.54 -6.05 20.19
N ASP A 113 -18.06 -5.75 19.01
CA ASP A 113 -19.18 -4.81 18.86
C ASP A 113 -20.43 -5.33 19.57
N ALA A 114 -20.77 -6.60 19.41
CA ALA A 114 -21.88 -7.23 20.14
C ALA A 114 -21.70 -7.19 21.68
N ARG A 115 -20.46 -7.24 22.17
CA ARG A 115 -20.18 -7.10 23.61
C ARG A 115 -20.34 -5.67 24.10
N LEU A 116 -19.95 -4.68 23.27
CA LEU A 116 -20.12 -3.25 23.61
C LEU A 116 -21.61 -2.90 23.64
N GLU A 117 -22.39 -3.29 22.65
CA GLU A 117 -23.83 -3.07 22.63
C GLU A 117 -24.54 -3.65 23.86
N ARG A 118 -24.15 -4.87 24.28
CA ARG A 118 -24.70 -5.49 25.51
C ARG A 118 -24.29 -4.77 26.78
N ARG A 119 -23.15 -4.11 26.84
CA ARG A 119 -22.72 -3.30 27.98
C ARG A 119 -23.51 -2.02 28.04
N GLU A 120 -23.63 -1.30 26.92
CA GLU A 120 -24.42 -0.07 26.83
C GLU A 120 -25.88 -0.30 27.20
N ALA A 121 -26.48 -1.39 26.72
CA ALA A 121 -27.84 -1.75 27.09
C ALA A 121 -28.00 -2.01 28.62
N ARG A 122 -27.04 -2.67 29.26
CA ARG A 122 -27.05 -2.90 30.71
C ARG A 122 -26.88 -1.62 31.51
N GLU A 123 -25.94 -0.75 31.09
CA GLU A 123 -25.73 0.54 31.74
C GLU A 123 -27.00 1.40 31.67
N HIS A 124 -27.71 1.38 30.54
CA HIS A 124 -28.97 2.10 30.37
C HIS A 124 -30.09 1.54 31.26
N ASP A 125 -30.21 0.20 31.36
CA ASP A 125 -31.18 -0.47 32.24
C ASP A 125 -30.90 -0.16 33.71
N ASP A 126 -29.64 -0.16 34.12
CA ASP A 126 -29.21 0.16 35.50
C ASP A 126 -29.47 1.63 35.87
N GLU A 127 -29.24 2.58 34.93
CA GLU A 127 -29.56 3.99 35.10
C GLU A 127 -31.08 4.23 35.24
N GLU A 128 -31.88 3.53 34.39
CA GLU A 128 -33.34 3.65 34.48
C GLU A 128 -33.91 3.02 35.79
N ALA A 129 -33.28 1.95 36.25
CA ALA A 129 -33.64 1.33 37.54
C ALA A 129 -33.29 2.20 38.73
N ALA A 130 -32.16 2.95 38.66
CA ALA A 130 -31.74 3.86 39.74
C ALA A 130 -32.56 5.17 39.78
N ALA A 131 -33.22 5.53 38.67
CA ALA A 131 -34.04 6.73 38.55
C ALA A 131 -35.50 6.53 39.06
N ARG A 132 -35.89 5.27 39.41
CA ARG A 132 -37.20 4.91 39.95
C ARG A 132 -37.16 4.82 41.46
#